data_7831b48f46fe437dbc8028be77da2bdb
#
_entry.id   7831b48f46fe437dbc8028be77da2bdb
#
_cell.length_a   1.000
_cell.length_b   1.000
_cell.length_c   1.000
_cell.angle_alpha   90.00
_cell.angle_beta   90.00
_cell.angle_gamma   90.00
#
_symmetry.space_group_name_H-M   'P 1'
#
loop_
_entity.id
_entity.type
_entity.pdbx_description
1 polymer ?
#
loop_
_entity_poly.entity_id
_entity_poly.type
_entity_poly.pdbx_seq_one_letter_code
_entity_poly.pdbx_strand_id
1 'polypeptide(L)'
;MKTAEGLASALQSLYARLEQAGLDRKFVRKVLLPDWWDDTIAEHPTGYAEARLRIARALGLSLNQLDSSDLFESALDETRFRCKIRRGIEPHSIRWTIGLAKRAAELTARATRSPYEPLPESARQIRDAVLQDQPWVSLDSLLAYCWSHGVPVIPLQHKPSKSKRVDGLVVRVGERPVIVLACGYRYSARLLFIVAHELGHWVSGHLGSQTVFAEDSITREGENQEEAEANWFAVELLTGKPDKAYWAPRSLTATQLAEGARMAGMRDKVDPGVVALNYAWNQGTWEVGMGALKILEPKPKGMQTLQQRMLESLDWSRLHEEDAQLLLRLTGGLSSVGQSVGY
;
A
#
# COMPACT_ATOMS: atom_id res chain seq x y z
N MET A 1 -9.67 -28.12 33.13
CA MET A 1 -8.85 -26.88 33.02
C MET A 1 -7.50 -27.26 32.48
N LYS A 2 -7.00 -26.60 31.42
CA LYS A 2 -5.62 -26.80 30.96
C LYS A 2 -4.66 -26.23 32.00
N THR A 3 -3.56 -26.93 32.31
CA THR A 3 -2.48 -26.44 33.19
C THR A 3 -1.71 -25.30 32.50
N ALA A 4 -0.94 -24.50 33.23
CA ALA A 4 -0.10 -23.42 32.66
C ALA A 4 0.84 -23.95 31.57
N GLU A 5 1.49 -25.10 31.80
CA GLU A 5 2.33 -25.78 30.79
C GLU A 5 1.54 -26.18 29.54
N GLY A 6 0.29 -26.64 29.71
CA GLY A 6 -0.58 -26.98 28.61
C GLY A 6 -1.02 -25.76 27.78
N LEU A 7 -1.13 -24.59 28.41
CA LEU A 7 -1.47 -23.33 27.72
C LEU A 7 -0.25 -22.72 27.01
N ALA A 8 0.93 -22.77 27.63
CA ALA A 8 2.18 -22.38 26.99
C ALA A 8 2.44 -23.22 25.73
N SER A 9 2.23 -24.54 25.81
CA SER A 9 2.29 -25.46 24.67
C SER A 9 1.25 -25.13 23.60
N ALA A 10 0.03 -24.72 23.99
CA ALA A 10 -1.01 -24.32 23.06
C ALA A 10 -0.65 -23.03 22.30
N LEU A 11 -0.01 -22.03 22.95
CA LEU A 11 0.49 -20.83 22.29
C LEU A 11 1.61 -21.18 21.30
N GLN A 12 2.54 -22.04 21.65
CA GLN A 12 3.61 -22.49 20.73
C GLN A 12 3.01 -23.23 19.52
N SER A 13 1.99 -24.07 19.75
CA SER A 13 1.27 -24.74 18.67
C SER A 13 0.55 -23.73 17.75
N LEU A 14 -0.01 -22.66 18.30
CA LEU A 14 -0.61 -21.58 17.50
C LEU A 14 0.46 -20.86 16.66
N TYR A 15 1.60 -20.51 17.24
CA TYR A 15 2.71 -19.91 16.50
C TYR A 15 3.22 -20.82 15.37
N ALA A 16 3.36 -22.12 15.64
CA ALA A 16 3.80 -23.08 14.62
C ALA A 16 2.81 -23.17 13.44
N ARG A 17 1.51 -23.18 13.70
CA ARG A 17 0.47 -23.15 12.65
C ARG A 17 0.51 -21.85 11.84
N LEU A 18 0.66 -20.70 12.50
CA LEU A 18 0.78 -19.40 11.84
C LEU A 18 2.04 -19.35 10.96
N GLU A 19 3.15 -19.91 11.44
CA GLU A 19 4.40 -19.98 10.68
C GLU A 19 4.29 -20.91 9.46
N GLN A 20 3.64 -22.05 9.61
CA GLN A 20 3.30 -22.94 8.47
C GLN A 20 2.43 -22.24 7.44
N ALA A 21 1.50 -21.38 7.90
CA ALA A 21 0.68 -20.56 7.02
C ALA A 21 1.43 -19.34 6.45
N GLY A 22 2.72 -19.13 6.77
CA GLY A 22 3.56 -18.06 6.24
C GLY A 22 3.64 -16.79 7.08
N LEU A 23 3.07 -16.80 8.31
CA LEU A 23 3.13 -15.70 9.28
C LEU A 23 4.21 -16.01 10.31
N ASP A 24 5.43 -15.51 10.12
CA ASP A 24 6.53 -15.76 11.04
C ASP A 24 6.25 -15.16 12.44
N ARG A 25 6.80 -15.82 13.48
CA ARG A 25 6.58 -15.45 14.89
C ARG A 25 6.96 -14.00 15.18
N LYS A 26 8.02 -13.49 14.52
CA LYS A 26 8.46 -12.11 14.72
C LYS A 26 7.40 -11.13 14.23
N PHE A 27 6.79 -11.41 13.07
CA PHE A 27 5.69 -10.62 12.53
C PHE A 27 4.47 -10.67 13.47
N VAL A 28 4.06 -11.86 13.90
CA VAL A 28 2.92 -12.02 14.82
C VAL A 28 3.12 -11.20 16.10
N ARG A 29 4.29 -11.33 16.75
CA ARG A 29 4.59 -10.60 17.99
C ARG A 29 4.71 -9.10 17.81
N LYS A 30 5.31 -8.64 16.71
CA LYS A 30 5.58 -7.21 16.50
C LYS A 30 4.39 -6.45 15.90
N VAL A 31 3.54 -7.12 15.11
CA VAL A 31 2.50 -6.46 14.33
C VAL A 31 1.09 -6.82 14.81
N LEU A 32 0.83 -8.11 15.06
CA LEU A 32 -0.52 -8.57 15.40
C LEU A 32 -0.83 -8.49 16.91
N LEU A 33 0.20 -8.59 17.75
CA LEU A 33 0.07 -8.44 19.21
C LEU A 33 0.51 -7.03 19.66
N PRO A 34 0.01 -6.52 20.77
CA PRO A 34 0.41 -5.21 21.29
C PRO A 34 1.86 -5.21 21.81
N ASP A 35 2.47 -4.03 21.89
CA ASP A 35 3.87 -3.87 22.30
C ASP A 35 4.15 -4.37 23.73
N TRP A 36 3.14 -4.29 24.61
CA TRP A 36 3.23 -4.78 26.00
C TRP A 36 3.08 -6.32 26.13
N TRP A 37 2.78 -7.03 25.02
CA TRP A 37 2.54 -8.46 25.06
C TRP A 37 3.80 -9.23 25.43
N ASP A 38 3.66 -10.10 26.47
CA ASP A 38 4.62 -11.13 26.81
C ASP A 38 3.97 -12.51 26.73
N ASP A 39 4.69 -13.50 26.22
CA ASP A 39 4.15 -14.85 26.01
C ASP A 39 3.79 -15.55 27.33
N THR A 40 4.35 -15.13 28.48
CA THR A 40 3.99 -15.62 29.82
C THR A 40 2.54 -15.28 30.19
N ILE A 41 1.96 -14.25 29.63
CA ILE A 41 0.54 -13.88 29.80
C ILE A 41 -0.36 -15.04 29.35
N ALA A 42 0.04 -15.76 28.30
CA ALA A 42 -0.73 -16.89 27.77
C ALA A 42 -0.60 -18.18 28.59
N GLU A 43 0.17 -18.20 29.67
CA GLU A 43 0.18 -19.30 30.66
C GLU A 43 -1.13 -19.32 31.47
N HIS A 44 -1.90 -18.22 31.43
CA HIS A 44 -3.23 -18.15 31.97
C HIS A 44 -4.32 -18.32 30.89
N PRO A 45 -5.46 -18.98 31.21
CA PRO A 45 -6.54 -19.20 30.23
C PRO A 45 -7.06 -17.92 29.57
N THR A 46 -7.20 -16.84 30.34
CA THR A 46 -7.63 -15.53 29.87
C THR A 46 -6.62 -14.90 28.91
N GLY A 47 -5.32 -14.99 29.25
CA GLY A 47 -4.26 -14.47 28.40
C GLY A 47 -4.13 -15.23 27.07
N TYR A 48 -4.25 -16.55 27.10
CA TYR A 48 -4.27 -17.35 25.86
C TYR A 48 -5.49 -17.00 24.98
N ALA A 49 -6.67 -16.84 25.59
CA ALA A 49 -7.87 -16.41 24.86
C ALA A 49 -7.69 -15.02 24.25
N GLU A 50 -7.07 -14.11 24.99
CA GLU A 50 -6.74 -12.76 24.54
C GLU A 50 -5.80 -12.78 23.34
N ALA A 51 -4.71 -13.55 23.39
CA ALA A 51 -3.79 -13.69 22.23
C ALA A 51 -4.53 -14.15 20.96
N ARG A 52 -5.36 -15.18 21.09
CA ARG A 52 -6.15 -15.73 19.98
C ARG A 52 -7.10 -14.69 19.40
N LEU A 53 -7.84 -13.97 20.27
CA LEU A 53 -8.78 -12.96 19.85
C LEU A 53 -8.10 -11.80 19.11
N ARG A 54 -6.96 -11.34 19.63
CA ARG A 54 -6.18 -10.27 19.01
C ARG A 54 -5.61 -10.67 17.66
N ILE A 55 -5.01 -11.87 17.57
CA ILE A 55 -4.48 -12.39 16.30
C ILE A 55 -5.60 -12.57 15.28
N ALA A 56 -6.72 -13.20 15.68
CA ALA A 56 -7.87 -13.39 14.80
C ALA A 56 -8.41 -12.05 14.27
N ARG A 57 -8.63 -11.08 15.18
CA ARG A 57 -9.11 -9.74 14.83
C ARG A 57 -8.16 -8.98 13.89
N ALA A 58 -6.86 -9.05 14.15
CA ALA A 58 -5.84 -8.41 13.33
C ALA A 58 -5.75 -9.00 11.91
N LEU A 59 -6.00 -10.31 11.78
CA LEU A 59 -6.04 -11.01 10.50
C LEU A 59 -7.41 -10.95 9.81
N GLY A 60 -8.43 -10.41 10.47
CA GLY A 60 -9.81 -10.42 9.96
C GLY A 60 -10.46 -11.81 9.97
N LEU A 61 -10.04 -12.70 10.88
CA LEU A 61 -10.50 -14.08 11.00
C LEU A 61 -11.49 -14.24 12.18
N SER A 62 -12.40 -15.19 12.06
CA SER A 62 -13.12 -15.74 13.21
C SER A 62 -12.17 -16.65 14.03
N LEU A 63 -12.52 -16.90 15.30
CA LEU A 63 -11.75 -17.85 16.13
C LEU A 63 -11.79 -19.27 15.57
N ASN A 64 -12.88 -19.69 14.94
CA ASN A 64 -13.00 -20.99 14.30
C ASN A 64 -12.03 -21.10 13.10
N GLN A 65 -11.92 -20.05 12.28
CA GLN A 65 -10.95 -20.00 11.19
C GLN A 65 -9.51 -20.01 11.71
N LEU A 66 -9.20 -19.28 12.78
CA LEU A 66 -7.88 -19.29 13.40
C LEU A 66 -7.50 -20.67 13.95
N ASP A 67 -8.46 -21.46 14.42
CA ASP A 67 -8.26 -22.81 14.94
C ASP A 67 -8.28 -23.92 13.88
N SER A 68 -8.67 -23.59 12.66
CA SER A 68 -8.71 -24.55 11.54
C SER A 68 -7.33 -25.16 11.29
N SER A 69 -7.30 -26.45 10.94
CA SER A 69 -6.09 -27.14 10.49
C SER A 69 -5.57 -26.54 9.17
N ASP A 70 -6.45 -25.99 8.37
CA ASP A 70 -6.13 -25.25 7.15
C ASP A 70 -6.50 -23.77 7.33
N LEU A 71 -5.68 -23.10 8.17
CA LEU A 71 -5.79 -21.69 8.47
C LEU A 71 -5.82 -20.84 7.20
N PHE A 72 -5.14 -21.32 6.18
CA PHE A 72 -4.88 -20.59 4.96
C PHE A 72 -6.10 -20.60 4.03
N GLU A 73 -6.73 -21.76 3.79
CA GLU A 73 -7.96 -21.85 2.99
C GLU A 73 -9.12 -21.15 3.72
N SER A 74 -9.20 -21.30 5.05
CA SER A 74 -10.24 -20.66 5.87
C SER A 74 -10.18 -19.11 5.81
N ALA A 75 -8.99 -18.54 5.64
CA ALA A 75 -8.82 -17.07 5.59
C ALA A 75 -9.28 -16.46 4.25
N LEU A 76 -9.54 -17.27 3.23
CA LEU A 76 -9.73 -16.82 1.85
C LEU A 76 -11.15 -16.93 1.33
N ASP A 77 -11.96 -17.79 1.94
CA ASP A 77 -13.28 -18.15 1.41
C ASP A 77 -14.26 -16.96 1.36
N GLU A 78 -14.01 -15.88 2.12
CA GLU A 78 -14.84 -14.69 2.14
C GLU A 78 -14.31 -13.53 1.28
N THR A 79 -13.09 -13.64 0.73
CA THR A 79 -12.47 -12.53 0.02
C THR A 79 -12.62 -12.72 -1.49
N ARG A 80 -13.66 -12.14 -2.07
CA ARG A 80 -13.74 -11.94 -3.52
C ARG A 80 -12.61 -11.00 -3.94
N PHE A 81 -11.46 -11.55 -4.30
CA PHE A 81 -10.35 -10.75 -4.80
C PHE A 81 -9.95 -11.19 -6.20
N ARG A 82 -9.56 -10.21 -7.00
CA ARG A 82 -8.95 -10.42 -8.30
C ARG A 82 -7.47 -10.13 -8.16
N CYS A 83 -6.65 -11.17 -8.23
CA CYS A 83 -5.20 -11.03 -8.17
C CYS A 83 -4.61 -11.57 -9.47
N LYS A 84 -3.91 -10.71 -10.19
CA LYS A 84 -3.14 -11.13 -11.36
C LYS A 84 -1.75 -11.52 -10.91
N ILE A 85 -1.54 -12.81 -10.74
CA ILE A 85 -0.28 -13.40 -10.32
C ILE A 85 0.45 -13.92 -11.55
N ARG A 86 1.73 -13.60 -11.70
CA ARG A 86 2.60 -14.21 -12.72
C ARG A 86 2.65 -15.72 -12.53
N ARG A 87 2.75 -16.48 -13.65
CA ARG A 87 2.97 -17.95 -13.60
C ARG A 87 4.21 -18.27 -12.75
N GLY A 88 4.05 -19.17 -11.77
CA GLY A 88 5.14 -19.63 -10.89
C GLY A 88 5.25 -18.92 -9.54
N ILE A 89 4.29 -18.10 -9.16
CA ILE A 89 4.18 -17.53 -7.83
C ILE A 89 3.32 -18.41 -6.95
N GLU A 90 3.85 -18.78 -5.76
CA GLU A 90 3.09 -19.44 -4.72
C GLU A 90 1.94 -18.51 -4.26
N PRO A 91 0.68 -18.87 -4.44
CA PRO A 91 -0.46 -18.04 -4.04
C PRO A 91 -0.42 -17.61 -2.57
N HIS A 92 0.17 -18.43 -1.71
CA HIS A 92 0.29 -18.20 -0.27
C HIS A 92 1.04 -16.92 0.10
N SER A 93 2.06 -16.52 -0.67
CA SER A 93 2.91 -15.37 -0.31
C SER A 93 2.24 -14.00 -0.51
N ILE A 94 1.23 -13.92 -1.37
CA ILE A 94 0.50 -12.67 -1.67
C ILE A 94 -0.73 -12.52 -0.77
N ARG A 95 -1.38 -13.63 -0.44
CA ARG A 95 -2.67 -13.65 0.25
C ARG A 95 -2.66 -12.93 1.60
N TRP A 96 -1.62 -13.12 2.42
CA TRP A 96 -1.51 -12.39 3.67
C TRP A 96 -1.32 -10.88 3.48
N THR A 97 -0.58 -10.49 2.44
CA THR A 97 -0.47 -9.06 2.09
C THR A 97 -1.84 -8.48 1.74
N ILE A 98 -2.64 -9.19 0.95
CA ILE A 98 -4.01 -8.78 0.58
C ILE A 98 -4.91 -8.73 1.80
N GLY A 99 -4.90 -9.76 2.67
CA GLY A 99 -5.71 -9.80 3.90
C GLY A 99 -5.38 -8.64 4.85
N LEU A 100 -4.08 -8.38 5.07
CA LEU A 100 -3.62 -7.26 5.90
C LEU A 100 -3.94 -5.90 5.27
N ALA A 101 -3.80 -5.78 3.96
CA ALA A 101 -4.19 -4.58 3.22
C ALA A 101 -5.68 -4.32 3.32
N LYS A 102 -6.51 -5.35 3.16
CA LYS A 102 -7.97 -5.26 3.37
C LYS A 102 -8.30 -4.79 4.78
N ARG A 103 -7.68 -5.40 5.81
CA ARG A 103 -7.88 -5.00 7.18
C ARG A 103 -7.48 -3.55 7.44
N ALA A 104 -6.29 -3.14 6.96
CA ALA A 104 -5.84 -1.75 7.05
C ALA A 104 -6.80 -0.79 6.33
N ALA A 105 -7.28 -1.17 5.13
CA ALA A 105 -8.24 -0.37 4.37
C ALA A 105 -9.58 -0.20 5.09
N GLU A 106 -10.13 -1.26 5.70
CA GLU A 106 -11.37 -1.21 6.49
C GLU A 106 -11.25 -0.25 7.68
N LEU A 107 -10.15 -0.33 8.42
CA LEU A 107 -9.86 0.57 9.54
C LEU A 107 -9.71 2.02 9.07
N THR A 108 -8.97 2.22 7.99
CA THR A 108 -8.76 3.52 7.39
C THR A 108 -10.07 4.14 6.89
N ALA A 109 -10.89 3.39 6.16
CA ALA A 109 -12.18 3.87 5.64
C ALA A 109 -13.11 4.32 6.78
N ARG A 110 -13.12 3.59 7.89
CA ARG A 110 -13.91 3.95 9.09
C ARG A 110 -13.46 5.26 9.71
N ALA A 111 -12.13 5.49 9.76
CA ALA A 111 -11.54 6.68 10.36
C ALA A 111 -11.40 7.85 9.39
N THR A 112 -11.66 7.70 8.11
CA THR A 112 -11.54 8.79 7.13
C THR A 112 -12.57 9.88 7.41
N ARG A 113 -12.10 11.14 7.52
CA ARG A 113 -12.96 12.30 7.83
C ARG A 113 -13.85 12.67 6.67
N SER A 114 -13.26 12.79 5.47
CA SER A 114 -13.98 13.24 4.28
C SER A 114 -15.01 12.20 3.81
N PRO A 115 -16.21 12.59 3.43
CA PRO A 115 -17.12 11.69 2.73
C PRO A 115 -16.48 11.23 1.41
N TYR A 116 -16.93 10.09 0.90
CA TYR A 116 -16.50 9.67 -0.43
C TYR A 116 -17.31 10.44 -1.47
N GLU A 117 -16.59 11.07 -2.39
CA GLU A 117 -17.11 11.71 -3.57
C GLU A 117 -16.54 11.01 -4.80
N PRO A 118 -17.38 10.57 -5.76
CA PRO A 118 -16.87 9.90 -6.97
C PRO A 118 -15.85 10.79 -7.70
N LEU A 119 -14.75 10.17 -8.11
CA LEU A 119 -13.73 10.85 -8.88
C LEU A 119 -14.21 11.04 -10.34
N PRO A 120 -13.73 12.10 -11.03
CA PRO A 120 -13.92 12.22 -12.47
C PRO A 120 -13.38 10.98 -13.22
N GLU A 121 -14.08 10.58 -14.28
CA GLU A 121 -13.67 9.43 -15.11
C GLU A 121 -12.43 9.71 -15.99
N SER A 122 -12.03 10.97 -16.10
CA SER A 122 -10.91 11.39 -16.94
C SER A 122 -9.68 11.76 -16.13
N ALA A 123 -8.55 11.12 -16.44
CA ALA A 123 -7.24 11.49 -15.91
C ALA A 123 -6.91 12.97 -16.08
N ARG A 124 -7.33 13.54 -17.21
CA ARG A 124 -7.13 14.97 -17.52
C ARG A 124 -7.91 15.88 -16.58
N GLN A 125 -9.17 15.56 -16.26
CA GLN A 125 -9.96 16.34 -15.30
C GLN A 125 -9.34 16.35 -13.91
N ILE A 126 -8.86 15.19 -13.44
CA ILE A 126 -8.13 15.08 -12.17
C ILE A 126 -6.85 15.92 -12.22
N ARG A 127 -6.07 15.80 -13.30
CA ARG A 127 -4.86 16.61 -13.50
C ARG A 127 -5.17 18.11 -13.47
N ASP A 128 -6.16 18.55 -14.22
CA ASP A 128 -6.52 19.97 -14.32
C ASP A 128 -6.97 20.52 -12.96
N ALA A 129 -7.69 19.73 -12.16
CA ALA A 129 -8.07 20.09 -10.79
C ALA A 129 -6.84 20.22 -9.87
N VAL A 130 -5.89 19.29 -9.93
CA VAL A 130 -4.67 19.34 -9.12
C VAL A 130 -3.76 20.50 -9.52
N LEU A 131 -3.70 20.84 -10.82
CA LEU A 131 -2.83 21.90 -11.35
C LEU A 131 -3.33 23.33 -11.11
N GLN A 132 -4.54 23.53 -10.54
CA GLN A 132 -5.05 24.89 -10.27
C GLN A 132 -4.08 25.69 -9.39
N ASP A 133 -3.50 25.04 -8.36
CA ASP A 133 -2.61 25.68 -7.40
C ASP A 133 -1.20 25.05 -7.34
N GLN A 134 -0.86 24.20 -8.33
CA GLN A 134 0.38 23.44 -8.31
C GLN A 134 1.15 23.55 -9.63
N PRO A 135 2.48 23.62 -9.61
CA PRO A 135 3.29 23.68 -10.84
C PRO A 135 3.22 22.39 -11.66
N TRP A 136 3.01 21.27 -11.01
CA TRP A 136 2.82 19.93 -11.58
C TRP A 136 2.08 19.02 -10.59
N VAL A 137 1.61 17.87 -11.05
CA VAL A 137 1.06 16.84 -10.18
C VAL A 137 2.22 16.20 -9.41
N SER A 138 2.32 16.46 -8.12
CA SER A 138 3.29 15.86 -7.19
C SER A 138 2.63 14.76 -6.36
N LEU A 139 3.44 13.97 -5.64
CA LEU A 139 2.89 12.99 -4.69
C LEU A 139 1.99 13.66 -3.66
N ASP A 140 2.45 14.75 -3.05
CA ASP A 140 1.68 15.44 -2.01
C ASP A 140 0.37 16.03 -2.53
N SER A 141 0.40 16.68 -3.72
CA SER A 141 -0.82 17.26 -4.30
C SER A 141 -1.84 16.20 -4.73
N LEU A 142 -1.37 15.07 -5.29
CA LEU A 142 -2.28 13.97 -5.65
C LEU A 142 -2.86 13.29 -4.40
N LEU A 143 -2.06 13.09 -3.35
CA LEU A 143 -2.56 12.59 -2.07
C LEU A 143 -3.60 13.54 -1.47
N ALA A 144 -3.33 14.86 -1.45
CA ALA A 144 -4.28 15.84 -0.96
C ALA A 144 -5.61 15.77 -1.72
N TYR A 145 -5.55 15.68 -3.04
CA TYR A 145 -6.73 15.51 -3.90
C TYR A 145 -7.51 14.23 -3.58
N CYS A 146 -6.83 13.09 -3.47
CA CYS A 146 -7.47 11.82 -3.12
C CYS A 146 -8.17 11.89 -1.76
N TRP A 147 -7.48 12.37 -0.73
CA TRP A 147 -8.03 12.47 0.62
C TRP A 147 -9.20 13.46 0.73
N SER A 148 -9.18 14.58 -0.04
CA SER A 148 -10.31 15.52 -0.06
C SER A 148 -11.58 14.91 -0.65
N HIS A 149 -11.44 13.99 -1.62
CA HIS A 149 -12.56 13.23 -2.21
C HIS A 149 -12.90 11.95 -1.43
N GLY A 150 -12.33 11.78 -0.23
CA GLY A 150 -12.57 10.59 0.59
C GLY A 150 -11.99 9.31 0.00
N VAL A 151 -10.94 9.40 -0.80
CA VAL A 151 -10.14 8.28 -1.34
C VAL A 151 -8.85 8.18 -0.54
N PRO A 152 -8.79 7.39 0.53
CA PRO A 152 -7.58 7.24 1.32
C PRO A 152 -6.46 6.54 0.54
N VAL A 153 -5.23 7.01 0.75
CA VAL A 153 -4.02 6.37 0.24
C VAL A 153 -3.10 6.09 1.43
N ILE A 154 -2.80 4.82 1.68
CA ILE A 154 -2.06 4.39 2.87
C ILE A 154 -0.88 3.48 2.53
N PRO A 155 0.22 3.50 3.30
CA PRO A 155 1.28 2.50 3.17
C PRO A 155 0.92 1.21 3.92
N LEU A 156 1.38 0.07 3.42
CA LEU A 156 1.47 -1.19 4.15
C LEU A 156 2.95 -1.54 4.32
N GLN A 157 3.56 -1.09 5.41
CA GLN A 157 5.00 -1.24 5.62
C GLN A 157 5.37 -2.56 6.29
N HIS A 158 4.55 -3.04 7.22
CA HIS A 158 4.81 -4.28 7.91
C HIS A 158 3.96 -5.40 7.33
N LYS A 159 4.63 -6.35 6.71
CA LYS A 159 4.06 -7.56 6.09
C LYS A 159 4.96 -8.75 6.38
N PRO A 160 4.47 -9.99 6.29
CA PRO A 160 5.26 -11.18 6.54
C PRO A 160 6.50 -11.24 5.65
N SER A 161 7.61 -11.75 6.19
CA SER A 161 8.93 -11.71 5.52
C SER A 161 8.97 -12.47 4.21
N LYS A 162 8.16 -13.52 4.06
CA LYS A 162 8.04 -14.35 2.86
C LYS A 162 7.03 -13.81 1.85
N SER A 163 6.39 -12.66 2.13
CA SER A 163 5.43 -12.06 1.20
C SER A 163 6.12 -11.59 -0.07
N LYS A 164 5.57 -11.94 -1.22
CA LYS A 164 6.00 -11.37 -2.49
C LYS A 164 5.61 -9.90 -2.62
N ARG A 165 6.30 -9.22 -3.53
CA ARG A 165 6.07 -7.80 -3.79
C ARG A 165 4.73 -7.62 -4.50
N VAL A 166 3.89 -6.83 -3.87
CA VAL A 166 2.76 -6.13 -4.47
C VAL A 166 3.14 -4.66 -4.37
N ASP A 167 3.13 -3.92 -5.47
CA ASP A 167 3.52 -2.51 -5.44
C ASP A 167 2.36 -1.66 -4.92
N GLY A 168 1.15 -1.87 -5.44
CA GLY A 168 -0.07 -1.22 -4.99
C GLY A 168 -1.26 -2.17 -5.07
N LEU A 169 -2.36 -1.77 -4.49
CA LEU A 169 -3.66 -2.42 -4.63
C LEU A 169 -4.78 -1.47 -4.28
N VAL A 170 -5.93 -1.66 -4.91
CA VAL A 170 -7.18 -0.97 -4.56
C VAL A 170 -8.09 -1.91 -3.79
N VAL A 171 -8.57 -1.45 -2.64
CA VAL A 171 -9.56 -2.14 -1.81
C VAL A 171 -10.85 -1.35 -1.80
N ARG A 172 -11.97 -1.98 -2.16
CA ARG A 172 -13.30 -1.39 -2.02
C ARG A 172 -13.84 -1.65 -0.61
N VAL A 173 -14.18 -0.59 0.10
CA VAL A 173 -14.84 -0.66 1.41
C VAL A 173 -16.20 0.06 1.30
N GLY A 174 -17.28 -0.71 1.16
CA GLY A 174 -18.56 -0.16 0.69
C GLY A 174 -18.41 0.40 -0.73
N GLU A 175 -18.75 1.68 -0.92
CA GLU A 175 -18.56 2.37 -2.20
C GLU A 175 -17.20 3.10 -2.29
N ARG A 176 -16.43 3.14 -1.20
CA ARG A 176 -15.19 3.89 -1.09
C ARG A 176 -13.99 3.06 -1.54
N PRO A 177 -13.14 3.55 -2.47
CA PRO A 177 -11.83 2.97 -2.72
C PRO A 177 -10.84 3.38 -1.63
N VAL A 178 -9.97 2.45 -1.27
CA VAL A 178 -8.77 2.70 -0.47
C VAL A 178 -7.58 2.18 -1.24
N ILE A 179 -6.62 3.03 -1.54
CA ILE A 179 -5.37 2.65 -2.21
C ILE A 179 -4.36 2.27 -1.14
N VAL A 180 -3.79 1.07 -1.26
CA VAL A 180 -2.79 0.56 -0.32
C VAL A 180 -1.48 0.34 -1.05
N LEU A 181 -0.42 1.05 -0.67
CA LEU A 181 0.92 0.89 -1.22
C LEU A 181 1.71 -0.10 -0.38
N ALA A 182 1.94 -1.31 -0.92
CA ALA A 182 2.64 -2.40 -0.25
C ALA A 182 4.11 -2.54 -0.69
N CYS A 183 4.65 -1.52 -1.36
CA CYS A 183 6.01 -1.46 -1.86
C CYS A 183 7.00 -0.87 -0.85
N GLY A 184 8.29 -1.08 -1.09
CA GLY A 184 9.39 -0.51 -0.30
C GLY A 184 10.07 0.70 -0.96
N TYR A 185 9.41 1.34 -1.94
CA TYR A 185 9.98 2.48 -2.64
C TYR A 185 9.98 3.73 -1.76
N ARG A 186 11.02 4.55 -1.90
CA ARG A 186 11.20 5.76 -1.09
C ARG A 186 11.07 7.06 -1.88
N TYR A 187 11.35 7.03 -3.19
CA TYR A 187 11.28 8.21 -4.05
C TYR A 187 9.84 8.60 -4.36
N SER A 188 9.55 9.88 -4.19
CA SER A 188 8.21 10.45 -4.36
C SER A 188 7.62 10.19 -5.73
N ALA A 189 8.41 10.36 -6.81
CA ALA A 189 7.94 10.13 -8.17
C ALA A 189 7.53 8.67 -8.45
N ARG A 190 8.19 7.71 -7.79
CA ARG A 190 7.83 6.29 -7.96
C ARG A 190 6.53 5.95 -7.25
N LEU A 191 6.34 6.45 -6.03
CA LEU A 191 5.07 6.28 -5.31
C LEU A 191 3.93 7.02 -6.01
N LEU A 192 4.19 8.22 -6.53
CA LEU A 192 3.25 9.00 -7.31
C LEU A 192 2.72 8.22 -8.52
N PHE A 193 3.61 7.56 -9.27
CA PHE A 193 3.21 6.74 -10.41
C PHE A 193 2.31 5.58 -9.98
N ILE A 194 2.64 4.87 -8.87
CA ILE A 194 1.81 3.78 -8.37
C ILE A 194 0.44 4.29 -7.94
N VAL A 195 0.36 5.41 -7.20
CA VAL A 195 -0.94 6.00 -6.82
C VAL A 195 -1.78 6.33 -8.04
N ALA A 196 -1.19 6.96 -9.06
CA ALA A 196 -1.89 7.29 -10.31
C ALA A 196 -2.36 6.06 -11.07
N HIS A 197 -1.57 4.98 -11.06
CA HIS A 197 -1.90 3.69 -11.68
C HIS A 197 -3.07 3.00 -10.97
N GLU A 198 -3.04 2.93 -9.63
CA GLU A 198 -4.13 2.37 -8.84
C GLU A 198 -5.43 3.19 -8.99
N LEU A 199 -5.32 4.51 -9.11
CA LEU A 199 -6.47 5.36 -9.48
C LEU A 199 -7.02 4.99 -10.86
N GLY A 200 -6.15 4.68 -11.82
CA GLY A 200 -6.53 4.20 -13.15
C GLY A 200 -7.39 2.93 -13.07
N HIS A 201 -6.98 1.94 -12.27
CA HIS A 201 -7.76 0.72 -12.05
C HIS A 201 -9.14 1.02 -11.44
N TRP A 202 -9.20 1.94 -10.48
CA TRP A 202 -10.48 2.31 -9.88
C TRP A 202 -11.39 3.04 -10.85
N VAL A 203 -10.90 4.07 -11.50
CA VAL A 203 -11.69 4.94 -12.40
C VAL A 203 -12.16 4.18 -13.62
N SER A 204 -11.34 3.29 -14.18
CA SER A 204 -11.71 2.43 -15.32
C SER A 204 -12.61 1.25 -14.94
N GLY A 205 -12.97 1.09 -13.66
CA GLY A 205 -13.89 0.06 -13.20
C GLY A 205 -13.34 -1.36 -13.22
N HIS A 206 -12.01 -1.53 -13.22
CA HIS A 206 -11.35 -2.85 -13.31
C HIS A 206 -11.64 -3.77 -12.12
N LEU A 207 -12.06 -3.22 -10.96
CA LEU A 207 -12.51 -4.03 -9.84
C LEU A 207 -13.81 -4.79 -10.13
N GLY A 208 -14.68 -4.29 -11.03
CA GLY A 208 -15.99 -4.88 -11.27
C GLY A 208 -16.77 -5.06 -9.96
N SER A 209 -17.24 -6.29 -9.68
CA SER A 209 -17.90 -6.67 -8.41
C SER A 209 -16.92 -7.13 -7.30
N GLN A 210 -15.62 -7.10 -7.55
CA GLN A 210 -14.61 -7.58 -6.58
C GLN A 210 -14.35 -6.57 -5.47
N THR A 211 -13.90 -7.05 -4.32
CA THR A 211 -13.54 -6.21 -3.18
C THR A 211 -12.10 -5.70 -3.26
N VAL A 212 -11.20 -6.45 -3.88
CA VAL A 212 -9.77 -6.13 -3.98
C VAL A 212 -9.29 -6.38 -5.39
N PHE A 213 -8.53 -5.44 -5.92
CA PHE A 213 -7.70 -5.60 -7.10
C PHE A 213 -6.24 -5.45 -6.69
N ALA A 214 -5.41 -6.45 -6.99
CA ALA A 214 -3.99 -6.46 -6.65
C ALA A 214 -3.16 -7.00 -7.81
N GLU A 215 -2.02 -6.38 -8.05
CA GLU A 215 -1.07 -6.77 -9.06
C GLU A 215 0.33 -7.04 -8.49
N ASP A 216 1.06 -8.02 -9.06
CA ASP A 216 2.38 -8.46 -8.58
C ASP A 216 3.48 -7.41 -8.84
N SER A 217 3.46 -6.75 -9.98
CA SER A 217 4.34 -5.63 -10.31
C SER A 217 3.98 -5.00 -11.64
N ILE A 218 4.18 -3.70 -11.76
CA ILE A 218 3.99 -2.96 -13.01
C ILE A 218 5.14 -3.29 -13.96
N THR A 219 4.88 -4.04 -15.04
CA THR A 219 5.88 -4.45 -16.04
C THR A 219 5.36 -4.30 -17.46
N ARG A 220 6.33 -4.20 -18.41
CA ARG A 220 6.02 -4.13 -19.85
C ARG A 220 5.55 -5.44 -20.46
N GLU A 221 5.90 -6.59 -19.88
CA GLU A 221 5.67 -7.90 -20.49
C GLU A 221 4.37 -8.53 -19.94
N GLY A 222 3.46 -8.89 -20.83
CA GLY A 222 2.21 -9.56 -20.51
C GLY A 222 1.06 -8.61 -20.22
N GLU A 223 1.05 -7.45 -20.86
CA GLU A 223 -0.01 -6.46 -20.73
C GLU A 223 -1.37 -7.07 -21.09
N ASN A 224 -2.17 -7.20 -20.06
CA ASN A 224 -3.59 -7.31 -20.20
C ASN A 224 -4.12 -5.88 -20.49
N GLN A 225 -5.23 -5.76 -21.19
CA GLN A 225 -5.86 -4.51 -21.56
C GLN A 225 -6.07 -3.57 -20.36
N GLU A 226 -6.48 -4.11 -19.20
CA GLU A 226 -6.71 -3.33 -17.98
C GLU A 226 -5.43 -2.68 -17.45
N GLU A 227 -4.28 -3.35 -17.58
CA GLU A 227 -2.97 -2.81 -17.19
C GLU A 227 -2.52 -1.70 -18.13
N ALA A 228 -2.72 -1.89 -19.44
CA ALA A 228 -2.44 -0.85 -20.42
C ALA A 228 -3.31 0.40 -20.17
N GLU A 229 -4.59 0.22 -19.89
CA GLU A 229 -5.53 1.30 -19.56
C GLU A 229 -5.11 2.04 -18.28
N ALA A 230 -4.73 1.33 -17.20
CA ALA A 230 -4.25 1.93 -15.96
C ALA A 230 -2.92 2.67 -16.16
N ASN A 231 -2.00 2.12 -16.95
CA ASN A 231 -0.75 2.78 -17.32
C ASN A 231 -0.99 4.05 -18.14
N TRP A 232 -1.88 4.01 -19.15
CA TRP A 232 -2.24 5.19 -19.93
C TRP A 232 -2.89 6.27 -19.08
N PHE A 233 -3.81 5.88 -18.19
CA PHE A 233 -4.42 6.79 -17.24
C PHE A 233 -3.35 7.46 -16.35
N ALA A 234 -2.42 6.68 -15.77
CA ALA A 234 -1.36 7.21 -14.93
C ALA A 234 -0.44 8.17 -15.71
N VAL A 235 -0.04 7.80 -16.94
CA VAL A 235 0.80 8.66 -17.77
C VAL A 235 0.05 9.94 -18.14
N GLU A 236 -1.22 9.88 -18.51
CA GLU A 236 -2.03 11.06 -18.82
C GLU A 236 -2.20 11.97 -17.60
N LEU A 237 -2.56 11.40 -16.45
CA LEU A 237 -2.69 12.14 -15.19
C LEU A 237 -1.41 12.91 -14.86
N LEU A 238 -0.26 12.27 -15.02
CA LEU A 238 1.02 12.85 -14.60
C LEU A 238 1.63 13.77 -15.66
N THR A 239 1.37 13.54 -16.96
CA THR A 239 2.04 14.25 -18.05
C THR A 239 1.10 15.06 -18.96
N GLY A 240 -0.21 14.83 -18.86
CA GLY A 240 -1.23 15.44 -19.70
C GLY A 240 -1.48 14.74 -21.05
N LYS A 241 -0.76 13.63 -21.33
CA LYS A 241 -0.95 12.82 -22.54
C LYS A 241 -0.72 11.36 -22.26
N PRO A 242 -1.61 10.43 -22.66
CA PRO A 242 -1.51 9.01 -22.34
C PRO A 242 -0.29 8.30 -22.98
N ASP A 243 0.19 8.83 -24.09
CA ASP A 243 1.30 8.29 -24.89
C ASP A 243 2.60 9.08 -24.71
N LYS A 244 2.70 9.93 -23.67
CA LYS A 244 3.89 10.76 -23.44
C LYS A 244 5.12 9.90 -23.23
N ALA A 245 6.11 10.07 -24.09
CA ALA A 245 7.43 9.48 -23.98
C ALA A 245 8.50 10.58 -24.01
N TYR A 246 9.31 10.62 -22.94
CA TYR A 246 10.53 11.41 -22.93
C TYR A 246 11.66 10.57 -23.51
N TRP A 247 12.44 11.17 -24.40
CA TRP A 247 13.56 10.53 -25.07
C TRP A 247 14.67 11.53 -25.38
N ALA A 248 15.85 11.03 -25.69
CA ALA A 248 16.97 11.82 -26.15
C ALA A 248 17.67 11.11 -27.33
N PRO A 249 18.26 11.86 -28.28
CA PRO A 249 18.92 11.28 -29.45
C PRO A 249 20.22 10.52 -29.12
N ARG A 250 20.72 10.66 -27.89
CA ARG A 250 21.91 9.98 -27.37
C ARG A 250 21.65 9.50 -25.94
N SER A 251 22.42 8.50 -25.51
CA SER A 251 22.41 8.08 -24.10
C SER A 251 22.81 9.22 -23.19
N LEU A 252 22.05 9.39 -22.11
CA LEU A 252 22.31 10.40 -21.09
C LEU A 252 22.97 9.77 -19.87
N THR A 253 23.81 10.56 -19.19
CA THR A 253 24.24 10.25 -17.83
C THR A 253 23.12 10.61 -16.85
N ALA A 254 23.19 10.11 -15.60
CA ALA A 254 22.22 10.45 -14.56
C ALA A 254 22.13 11.96 -14.30
N THR A 255 23.26 12.67 -14.34
CA THR A 255 23.31 14.13 -14.16
C THR A 255 22.62 14.85 -15.31
N GLN A 256 22.93 14.47 -16.55
CA GLN A 256 22.30 15.06 -17.73
C GLN A 256 20.79 14.80 -17.76
N LEU A 257 20.37 13.57 -17.37
CA LEU A 257 18.95 13.26 -17.25
C LEU A 257 18.26 14.10 -16.17
N ALA A 258 18.89 14.27 -15.01
CA ALA A 258 18.32 15.09 -13.93
C ALA A 258 18.14 16.57 -14.33
N GLU A 259 19.12 17.15 -15.02
CA GLU A 259 19.05 18.50 -15.56
C GLU A 259 17.98 18.62 -16.65
N GLY A 260 17.97 17.71 -17.62
CA GLY A 260 16.95 17.66 -18.67
C GLY A 260 15.54 17.46 -18.11
N ALA A 261 15.41 16.63 -17.06
CA ALA A 261 14.13 16.39 -16.39
C ALA A 261 13.60 17.65 -15.68
N ARG A 262 14.46 18.46 -15.03
CA ARG A 262 14.05 19.76 -14.46
C ARG A 262 13.52 20.72 -15.53
N MET A 263 14.24 20.85 -16.65
CA MET A 263 13.85 21.74 -17.75
C MET A 263 12.55 21.27 -18.41
N ALA A 264 12.45 19.99 -18.74
CA ALA A 264 11.26 19.40 -19.34
C ALA A 264 10.05 19.46 -18.36
N GLY A 265 10.30 19.20 -17.08
CA GLY A 265 9.28 19.26 -16.05
C GLY A 265 8.65 20.64 -15.90
N MET A 266 9.46 21.71 -15.88
CA MET A 266 8.99 23.08 -15.84
C MET A 266 8.19 23.45 -17.10
N ARG A 267 8.68 23.07 -18.28
CA ARG A 267 8.05 23.36 -19.56
C ARG A 267 6.68 22.65 -19.69
N ASP A 268 6.63 21.37 -19.32
CA ASP A 268 5.49 20.48 -19.57
C ASP A 268 4.54 20.39 -18.35
N LYS A 269 4.85 21.08 -17.25
CA LYS A 269 4.16 20.99 -15.95
C LYS A 269 4.09 19.55 -15.43
N VAL A 270 5.24 18.86 -15.41
CA VAL A 270 5.41 17.47 -14.98
C VAL A 270 6.48 17.39 -13.90
N ASP A 271 6.23 16.61 -12.85
CA ASP A 271 7.25 16.35 -11.82
C ASP A 271 8.56 15.87 -12.45
N PRO A 272 9.72 16.51 -12.16
CA PRO A 272 11.00 16.11 -12.76
C PRO A 272 11.38 14.64 -12.54
N GLY A 273 11.00 14.06 -11.39
CA GLY A 273 11.22 12.64 -11.12
C GLY A 273 10.37 11.75 -12.03
N VAL A 274 9.13 12.16 -12.33
CA VAL A 274 8.27 11.47 -13.31
C VAL A 274 8.87 11.54 -14.71
N VAL A 275 9.41 12.69 -15.11
CA VAL A 275 10.14 12.84 -16.41
C VAL A 275 11.30 11.85 -16.48
N ALA A 276 12.11 11.78 -15.42
CA ALA A 276 13.27 10.88 -15.37
C ALA A 276 12.85 9.40 -15.41
N LEU A 277 11.79 9.00 -14.70
CA LEU A 277 11.27 7.63 -14.73
C LEU A 277 10.65 7.28 -16.08
N ASN A 278 9.90 8.18 -16.67
CA ASN A 278 9.31 7.98 -18.01
C ASN A 278 10.40 7.83 -19.07
N TYR A 279 11.46 8.65 -19.05
CA TYR A 279 12.62 8.47 -19.90
C TYR A 279 13.26 7.09 -19.72
N ALA A 280 13.54 6.71 -18.47
CA ALA A 280 14.18 5.43 -18.16
C ALA A 280 13.34 4.23 -18.61
N TRP A 281 12.02 4.31 -18.46
CA TRP A 281 11.07 3.31 -18.94
C TRP A 281 11.14 3.17 -20.47
N ASN A 282 11.07 4.28 -21.20
CA ASN A 282 11.04 4.26 -22.67
C ASN A 282 12.37 3.86 -23.28
N GLN A 283 13.50 4.16 -22.63
CA GLN A 283 14.84 3.83 -23.11
C GLN A 283 15.42 2.52 -22.55
N GLY A 284 14.72 1.88 -21.59
CA GLY A 284 15.24 0.70 -20.90
C GLY A 284 16.45 0.97 -20.01
N THR A 285 16.67 2.23 -19.57
CA THR A 285 17.86 2.69 -18.84
C THR A 285 17.57 2.95 -17.35
N TRP A 286 17.07 1.95 -16.63
CA TRP A 286 16.65 2.09 -15.24
C TRP A 286 17.73 2.60 -14.28
N GLU A 287 19.00 2.17 -14.48
CA GLU A 287 20.12 2.64 -13.66
C GLU A 287 20.33 4.14 -13.78
N VAL A 288 20.21 4.68 -14.99
CA VAL A 288 20.32 6.12 -15.25
C VAL A 288 19.15 6.86 -14.63
N GLY A 289 17.94 6.33 -14.78
CA GLY A 289 16.73 6.90 -14.16
C GLY A 289 16.83 6.95 -12.64
N MET A 290 17.24 5.85 -12.01
CA MET A 290 17.43 5.79 -10.55
C MET A 290 18.58 6.70 -10.08
N GLY A 291 19.63 6.84 -10.89
CA GLY A 291 20.70 7.82 -10.65
C GLY A 291 20.19 9.26 -10.69
N ALA A 292 19.36 9.58 -11.69
CA ALA A 292 18.73 10.89 -11.79
C ALA A 292 17.79 11.19 -10.62
N LEU A 293 17.01 10.22 -10.13
CA LEU A 293 16.17 10.37 -8.93
C LEU A 293 17.00 10.72 -7.69
N LYS A 294 18.18 10.09 -7.50
CA LYS A 294 19.09 10.43 -6.39
C LYS A 294 19.55 11.89 -6.43
N ILE A 295 19.68 12.45 -7.64
CA ILE A 295 20.09 13.86 -7.83
C ILE A 295 18.89 14.80 -7.64
N LEU A 296 17.72 14.38 -8.10
CA LEU A 296 16.49 15.18 -7.99
C LEU A 296 15.93 15.21 -6.57
N GLU A 297 15.98 14.08 -5.87
CA GLU A 297 15.50 13.89 -4.50
C GLU A 297 16.58 13.21 -3.64
N PRO A 298 17.64 13.95 -3.21
CA PRO A 298 18.77 13.39 -2.45
C PRO A 298 18.37 12.77 -1.10
N LYS A 299 17.29 13.30 -0.52
CA LYS A 299 16.67 12.78 0.70
C LYS A 299 15.24 12.33 0.38
N PRO A 300 15.05 11.06 0.01
CA PRO A 300 13.72 10.56 -0.37
C PRO A 300 12.70 10.73 0.75
N LYS A 301 11.61 11.42 0.47
CA LYS A 301 10.54 11.73 1.45
C LYS A 301 9.20 11.07 1.11
N GLY A 302 9.10 10.36 0.01
CA GLY A 302 7.83 9.85 -0.49
C GLY A 302 7.05 9.04 0.54
N MET A 303 7.69 8.12 1.25
CA MET A 303 7.03 7.32 2.29
C MET A 303 6.63 8.18 3.50
N GLN A 304 7.46 9.14 3.89
CA GLN A 304 7.15 10.09 4.97
C GLN A 304 5.93 10.95 4.61
N THR A 305 5.89 11.48 3.38
CA THR A 305 4.75 12.27 2.88
C THR A 305 3.46 11.44 2.94
N LEU A 306 3.51 10.18 2.50
CA LEU A 306 2.36 9.27 2.53
C LEU A 306 1.86 9.03 3.96
N GLN A 307 2.78 8.72 4.90
CA GLN A 307 2.43 8.51 6.30
C GLN A 307 1.87 9.77 6.95
N GLN A 308 2.52 10.91 6.75
CA GLN A 308 2.08 12.17 7.33
C GLN A 308 0.67 12.53 6.85
N ARG A 309 0.39 12.40 5.55
CA ARG A 309 -0.92 12.68 4.99
C ARG A 309 -1.99 11.76 5.58
N MET A 310 -1.69 10.47 5.75
CA MET A 310 -2.59 9.52 6.42
C MET A 310 -2.88 9.95 7.87
N LEU A 311 -1.84 10.26 8.65
CA LEU A 311 -1.99 10.63 10.07
C LEU A 311 -2.85 11.89 10.25
N GLU A 312 -2.69 12.89 9.37
CA GLU A 312 -3.43 14.16 9.41
C GLU A 312 -4.88 14.02 8.94
N SER A 313 -5.17 13.08 8.04
CA SER A 313 -6.49 12.94 7.39
C SER A 313 -7.44 12.02 8.12
N LEU A 314 -6.96 11.24 9.10
CA LEU A 314 -7.78 10.32 9.88
C LEU A 314 -8.36 10.97 11.14
N ASP A 315 -9.58 10.59 11.46
CA ASP A 315 -10.21 10.83 12.77
C ASP A 315 -10.00 9.59 13.64
N TRP A 316 -8.96 9.60 14.42
CA TRP A 316 -8.56 8.49 15.29
C TRP A 316 -9.61 8.16 16.37
N SER A 317 -10.49 9.10 16.74
CA SER A 317 -11.55 8.88 17.70
C SER A 317 -12.63 7.91 17.21
N ARG A 318 -12.70 7.66 15.89
CA ARG A 318 -13.60 6.68 15.27
C ARG A 318 -13.11 5.23 15.35
N LEU A 319 -11.90 5.02 15.85
CA LEU A 319 -11.31 3.69 16.04
C LEU A 319 -11.23 3.38 17.53
N HIS A 320 -11.46 2.12 17.89
CA HIS A 320 -11.03 1.64 19.19
C HIS A 320 -9.51 1.69 19.28
N GLU A 321 -8.97 1.88 20.46
CA GLU A 321 -7.53 2.01 20.69
C GLU A 321 -6.72 0.88 20.07
N GLU A 322 -7.19 -0.37 20.20
CA GLU A 322 -6.53 -1.55 19.62
C GLU A 322 -6.49 -1.52 18.09
N ASP A 323 -7.59 -1.07 17.45
CA ASP A 323 -7.69 -0.93 15.99
C ASP A 323 -6.79 0.20 15.50
N ALA A 324 -6.71 1.31 16.22
CA ALA A 324 -5.82 2.42 15.92
C ALA A 324 -4.34 1.99 16.03
N GLN A 325 -3.97 1.29 17.11
CA GLN A 325 -2.63 0.76 17.28
C GLN A 325 -2.27 -0.28 16.20
N LEU A 326 -3.21 -1.16 15.83
CA LEU A 326 -3.00 -2.11 14.74
C LEU A 326 -2.74 -1.38 13.41
N LEU A 327 -3.56 -0.38 13.08
CA LEU A 327 -3.39 0.41 11.87
C LEU A 327 -2.01 1.09 11.85
N LEU A 328 -1.61 1.72 12.96
CA LEU A 328 -0.29 2.34 13.10
C LEU A 328 0.85 1.33 12.91
N ARG A 329 0.74 0.12 13.50
CA ARG A 329 1.75 -0.93 13.31
C ARG A 329 1.82 -1.41 11.86
N LEU A 330 0.68 -1.64 11.20
CA LEU A 330 0.64 -2.08 9.80
C LEU A 330 1.24 -1.02 8.85
N THR A 331 0.96 0.24 9.09
CA THR A 331 1.36 1.37 8.23
C THR A 331 2.72 1.97 8.59
N GLY A 332 3.36 1.54 9.69
CA GLY A 332 4.64 2.08 10.15
C GLY A 332 4.53 3.44 10.85
N GLY A 333 3.32 3.89 11.20
CA GLY A 333 3.07 5.19 11.82
C GLY A 333 3.61 5.34 13.26
N LEU A 334 3.90 4.25 13.96
CA LEU A 334 4.48 4.30 15.32
C LEU A 334 5.87 4.94 15.38
N SER A 335 6.65 4.83 14.31
CA SER A 335 7.98 5.44 14.24
C SER A 335 7.93 6.97 14.20
N SER A 336 6.79 7.56 13.79
CA SER A 336 6.60 9.01 13.66
C SER A 336 5.87 9.63 14.87
N VAL A 337 5.03 8.87 15.56
CA VAL A 337 4.25 9.37 16.72
C VAL A 337 5.12 9.48 17.98
N GLY A 338 6.16 8.64 18.11
CA GLY A 338 7.12 8.71 19.24
C GLY A 338 7.97 9.97 19.31
N GLN A 339 7.97 10.81 18.26
CA GLN A 339 8.69 12.10 18.25
C GLN A 339 7.78 13.31 18.49
N SER A 340 6.46 13.16 18.54
CA SER A 340 5.50 14.27 18.59
C SER A 340 4.65 14.33 19.88
N VAL A 341 4.71 13.32 20.74
CA VAL A 341 3.99 13.31 22.02
C VAL A 341 5.02 13.33 23.15
N GLY A 342 5.60 14.50 23.35
CA GLY A 342 6.24 14.83 24.62
C GLY A 342 5.11 15.13 25.62
N TYR A 343 5.07 14.33 26.69
CA TYR A 343 4.26 14.60 27.87
C TYR A 343 4.72 15.88 28.55
#